data_b333051ab513596fdce303a739f00cbf
#
_entry.id   b333051ab513596fdce303a739f00cbf
#
_cell.length_a   1.000
_cell.length_b   1.000
_cell.length_c   1.000
_cell.angle_alpha   90.00
_cell.angle_beta   90.00
_cell.angle_gamma   90.00
#
_symmetry.space_group_name_H-M   'P 1'
#
loop_
_entity.id
_entity.type
_entity.pdbx_description
1 polymer ?
#
loop_
_entity_poly.entity_id
_entity_poly.type
_entity_poly.pdbx_seq_one_letter_code
_entity_poly.pdbx_strand_id
1 'polypeptide(L)'
;MRAALWEETEMTIALAILGLVLVAGLVAWLWAIGPHLPRADFSAFQTYDYAHRGLHDKEKGVPENSLMAFDLAVRGGFGMELDLQLTQDGQVVVHHDRTIARTCGVGRNIDQMTYEELSGYRLFGTQEKVPLFTEVLRQVDGRTPLIVELKSYTRQEELCQKAVDLLQGYEGLYCVESFDPRIVRWFKKNRPDIVRGQLMERLQAGQNGLTRAQAFLGRNLMTNFLTRPHFEAYDFHARHTLSLRAARRVWGMQEVSWTLRSLEDYKAAKEEGCLCIFEKFLPLETFADLLADAKTAAVCTLRTAEKPEKAPGGKL
;
A
#
# COMPACT_ATOMS: atom_id res chain seq x y z
N MET A 1 48.83 45.31 12.89
CA MET A 1 47.88 45.69 11.83
C MET A 1 47.83 44.69 10.68
N ARG A 2 48.93 44.28 10.02
CA ARG A 2 48.88 43.26 8.93
C ARG A 2 48.47 41.89 9.42
N ALA A 3 48.91 41.37 10.56
CA ALA A 3 48.54 40.07 11.10
C ALA A 3 47.03 39.99 11.43
N ALA A 4 46.45 41.02 12.05
CA ALA A 4 45.02 41.05 12.35
C ALA A 4 44.13 41.06 11.09
N LEU A 5 44.57 41.78 10.04
CA LEU A 5 43.86 41.75 8.74
C LEU A 5 43.94 40.39 8.06
N TRP A 6 45.01 39.63 8.22
CA TRP A 6 45.14 38.25 7.72
C TRP A 6 44.21 37.31 8.46
N GLU A 7 44.18 37.37 9.80
CA GLU A 7 43.25 36.52 10.60
C GLU A 7 41.77 36.79 10.29
N GLU A 8 41.38 38.09 10.11
CA GLU A 8 39.99 38.42 9.71
C GLU A 8 39.64 37.90 8.31
N THR A 9 40.60 37.94 7.37
CA THR A 9 40.38 37.42 6.01
C THR A 9 40.24 35.90 6.00
N GLU A 10 41.12 35.19 6.72
CA GLU A 10 41.03 33.72 6.85
C GLU A 10 39.72 33.28 7.52
N MET A 11 39.27 33.95 8.57
CA MET A 11 38.01 33.69 9.26
C MET A 11 36.82 33.92 8.32
N THR A 12 36.84 35.01 7.54
CA THR A 12 35.78 35.30 6.56
C THR A 12 35.71 34.26 5.47
N ILE A 13 36.83 33.78 4.94
CA ILE A 13 36.93 32.73 3.95
C ILE A 13 36.40 31.39 4.55
N ALA A 14 36.81 31.07 5.78
CA ALA A 14 36.36 29.87 6.45
C ALA A 14 34.82 29.85 6.67
N LEU A 15 34.24 30.98 7.09
CA LEU A 15 32.78 31.13 7.23
C LEU A 15 32.06 31.04 5.89
N ALA A 16 32.60 31.60 4.82
CA ALA A 16 32.05 31.51 3.49
C ALA A 16 32.05 30.05 2.97
N ILE A 17 33.18 29.35 3.17
CA ILE A 17 33.28 27.93 2.82
C ILE A 17 32.27 27.08 3.62
N LEU A 18 32.17 27.32 4.93
CA LEU A 18 31.19 26.63 5.78
C LEU A 18 29.75 26.88 5.30
N GLY A 19 29.43 28.14 4.99
CA GLY A 19 28.13 28.52 4.42
C GLY A 19 27.83 27.78 3.12
N LEU A 20 28.81 27.71 2.20
CA LEU A 20 28.69 27.01 0.95
C LEU A 20 28.45 25.48 1.15
N VAL A 21 29.18 24.86 2.07
CA VAL A 21 29.03 23.44 2.41
C VAL A 21 27.65 23.15 3.00
N LEU A 22 27.15 24.02 3.88
CA LEU A 22 25.81 23.88 4.46
C LEU A 22 24.70 24.00 3.39
N VAL A 23 24.82 24.97 2.48
CA VAL A 23 23.90 25.16 1.36
C VAL A 23 23.95 23.95 0.43
N ALA A 24 25.12 23.47 0.06
CA ALA A 24 25.29 22.29 -0.77
C ALA A 24 24.69 21.04 -0.10
N GLY A 25 24.90 20.87 1.20
CA GLY A 25 24.32 19.79 1.99
C GLY A 25 22.78 19.85 2.02
N LEU A 26 22.20 21.04 2.20
CA LEU A 26 20.75 21.25 2.17
C LEU A 26 20.18 20.92 0.79
N VAL A 27 20.80 21.39 -0.28
CA VAL A 27 20.37 21.11 -1.66
C VAL A 27 20.44 19.60 -1.96
N ALA A 28 21.54 18.95 -1.56
CA ALA A 28 21.70 17.51 -1.73
C ALA A 28 20.65 16.72 -0.94
N TRP A 29 20.34 17.12 0.29
CA TRP A 29 19.31 16.52 1.10
C TRP A 29 17.91 16.70 0.49
N LEU A 30 17.54 17.94 0.09
CA LEU A 30 16.27 18.20 -0.59
C LEU A 30 16.15 17.38 -1.87
N TRP A 31 17.21 17.29 -2.66
CA TRP A 31 17.24 16.45 -3.86
C TRP A 31 17.04 14.97 -3.51
N ALA A 32 17.68 14.47 -2.44
CA ALA A 32 17.60 13.07 -2.04
C ALA A 32 16.18 12.65 -1.65
N ILE A 33 15.43 13.51 -0.93
CA ILE A 33 14.07 13.24 -0.48
C ILE A 33 12.99 13.55 -1.55
N GLY A 34 13.38 14.04 -2.72
CA GLY A 34 12.46 14.50 -3.76
C GLY A 34 11.67 13.37 -4.42
N PRO A 35 10.43 13.66 -4.85
CA PRO A 35 9.57 12.71 -5.57
C PRO A 35 9.95 12.51 -7.03
N HIS A 36 9.13 11.73 -7.73
CA HIS A 36 9.07 11.74 -9.18
C HIS A 36 8.59 13.11 -9.71
N LEU A 37 9.19 13.56 -10.82
CA LEU A 37 8.76 14.76 -11.54
C LEU A 37 8.60 14.44 -13.03
N PRO A 38 7.53 14.95 -13.69
CA PRO A 38 6.45 15.76 -13.13
C PRO A 38 5.61 14.98 -12.11
N ARG A 39 4.91 15.69 -11.21
CA ARG A 39 4.04 15.06 -10.21
C ARG A 39 2.87 14.37 -10.88
N ALA A 40 2.46 13.22 -10.33
CA ALA A 40 1.22 12.57 -10.74
C ALA A 40 0.00 13.38 -10.29
N ASP A 41 -1.08 13.27 -11.05
CA ASP A 41 -2.38 13.80 -10.65
C ASP A 41 -3.06 12.80 -9.70
N PHE A 42 -3.34 13.25 -8.49
CA PHE A 42 -4.03 12.46 -7.47
C PHE A 42 -5.51 12.82 -7.32
N SER A 43 -6.07 13.71 -8.15
CA SER A 43 -7.44 14.19 -8.02
C SER A 43 -8.46 13.05 -7.97
N ALA A 44 -8.33 12.06 -8.85
CA ALA A 44 -9.19 10.88 -8.87
C ALA A 44 -9.04 10.00 -7.61
N PHE A 45 -7.81 9.84 -7.09
CA PHE A 45 -7.57 9.09 -5.86
C PHE A 45 -8.11 9.79 -4.62
N GLN A 46 -8.09 11.14 -4.59
CA GLN A 46 -8.54 11.96 -3.46
C GLN A 46 -10.05 11.92 -3.23
N THR A 47 -10.82 11.44 -4.21
CA THR A 47 -12.28 11.29 -4.07
C THR A 47 -12.68 10.09 -3.22
N TYR A 48 -11.73 9.23 -2.85
CA TYR A 48 -11.98 8.01 -2.08
C TYR A 48 -11.22 8.01 -0.75
N ASP A 49 -11.77 7.26 0.20
CA ASP A 49 -11.08 6.75 1.37
C ASP A 49 -10.82 5.26 1.17
N TYR A 50 -9.73 4.75 1.71
CA TYR A 50 -9.24 3.41 1.40
C TYR A 50 -9.37 2.49 2.61
N ALA A 51 -10.13 1.41 2.46
CA ALA A 51 -10.24 0.38 3.48
C ALA A 51 -8.96 -0.49 3.49
N HIS A 52 -8.24 -0.48 4.63
CA HIS A 52 -7.02 -1.26 4.83
C HIS A 52 -7.32 -2.76 4.73
N ARG A 53 -6.72 -3.46 3.76
CA ARG A 53 -6.97 -4.88 3.45
C ARG A 53 -8.45 -5.19 3.18
N GLY A 54 -9.16 -4.25 2.53
CA GLY A 54 -10.61 -4.29 2.37
C GLY A 54 -11.37 -3.87 3.62
N LEU A 55 -12.70 -3.79 3.52
CA LEU A 55 -13.56 -3.40 4.64
C LEU A 55 -13.82 -4.62 5.54
N HIS A 56 -12.81 -4.97 6.34
CA HIS A 56 -12.80 -6.17 7.16
C HIS A 56 -13.23 -5.91 8.61
N ASP A 57 -13.85 -6.93 9.22
CA ASP A 57 -14.17 -6.98 10.65
C ASP A 57 -14.16 -8.44 11.10
N LYS A 58 -13.08 -8.86 11.74
CA LYS A 58 -12.89 -10.24 12.18
C LYS A 58 -14.00 -10.70 13.15
N GLU A 59 -14.49 -9.82 14.01
CA GLU A 59 -15.51 -10.16 15.00
C GLU A 59 -16.86 -10.42 14.35
N LYS A 60 -17.10 -9.78 13.19
CA LYS A 60 -18.30 -10.01 12.37
C LYS A 60 -18.12 -11.10 11.30
N GLY A 61 -16.97 -11.80 11.31
CA GLY A 61 -16.68 -12.89 10.39
C GLY A 61 -16.26 -12.43 8.99
N VAL A 62 -15.74 -11.22 8.87
CA VAL A 62 -15.19 -10.65 7.62
C VAL A 62 -13.67 -10.60 7.73
N PRO A 63 -12.93 -11.56 7.19
CA PRO A 63 -11.47 -11.56 7.21
C PRO A 63 -10.85 -10.42 6.41
N GLU A 64 -9.69 -9.93 6.86
CA GLU A 64 -8.82 -9.05 6.05
C GLU A 64 -8.36 -9.76 4.76
N ASN A 65 -8.12 -9.00 3.71
CA ASN A 65 -7.63 -9.52 2.42
C ASN A 65 -8.48 -10.67 1.85
N SER A 66 -9.81 -10.65 2.10
CA SER A 66 -10.77 -11.62 1.59
C SER A 66 -11.67 -11.04 0.52
N LEU A 67 -12.25 -11.89 -0.33
CA LEU A 67 -13.23 -11.45 -1.33
C LEU A 67 -14.43 -10.76 -0.67
N MET A 68 -14.86 -11.24 0.50
CA MET A 68 -15.95 -10.62 1.25
C MET A 68 -15.58 -9.18 1.72
N ALA A 69 -14.36 -8.97 2.22
CA ALA A 69 -13.92 -7.64 2.64
C ALA A 69 -13.84 -6.65 1.47
N PHE A 70 -13.42 -7.13 0.30
CA PHE A 70 -13.36 -6.31 -0.91
C PHE A 70 -14.75 -6.00 -1.47
N ASP A 71 -15.68 -6.95 -1.45
CA ASP A 71 -17.09 -6.71 -1.85
C ASP A 71 -17.73 -5.61 -0.96
N LEU A 72 -17.52 -5.71 0.34
CA LEU A 72 -18.02 -4.69 1.29
C LEU A 72 -17.40 -3.31 1.04
N ALA A 73 -16.10 -3.23 0.74
CA ALA A 73 -15.46 -1.97 0.39
C ALA A 73 -16.06 -1.36 -0.88
N VAL A 74 -16.27 -2.15 -1.93
CA VAL A 74 -16.91 -1.71 -3.17
C VAL A 74 -18.33 -1.21 -2.92
N ARG A 75 -19.14 -1.95 -2.16
CA ARG A 75 -20.53 -1.56 -1.81
C ARG A 75 -20.58 -0.29 -0.99
N GLY A 76 -19.60 -0.08 -0.10
CA GLY A 76 -19.47 1.14 0.68
C GLY A 76 -18.92 2.33 -0.11
N GLY A 77 -18.55 2.15 -1.38
CA GLY A 77 -17.94 3.21 -2.20
C GLY A 77 -16.51 3.55 -1.79
N PHE A 78 -15.82 2.67 -1.06
CA PHE A 78 -14.44 2.86 -0.64
C PHE A 78 -13.46 2.31 -1.67
N GLY A 79 -12.34 2.99 -1.86
CA GLY A 79 -11.13 2.35 -2.37
C GLY A 79 -10.62 1.31 -1.38
N MET A 80 -9.64 0.52 -1.77
CA MET A 80 -9.05 -0.46 -0.86
C MET A 80 -7.56 -0.58 -1.05
N GLU A 81 -6.88 -0.85 0.04
CA GLU A 81 -5.51 -1.30 0.03
C GLU A 81 -5.49 -2.83 0.17
N LEU A 82 -4.51 -3.48 -0.44
CA LEU A 82 -4.34 -4.94 -0.44
C LEU A 82 -2.88 -5.36 -0.62
N ASP A 83 -2.54 -6.56 -0.14
CA ASP A 83 -1.17 -7.07 -0.05
C ASP A 83 -0.90 -8.23 -1.01
N LEU A 84 0.07 -8.11 -1.92
CA LEU A 84 0.42 -9.17 -2.88
C LEU A 84 1.64 -9.99 -2.45
N GLN A 85 1.55 -11.30 -2.65
CA GLN A 85 2.63 -12.27 -2.47
C GLN A 85 2.61 -13.33 -3.57
N LEU A 86 3.72 -14.11 -3.67
CA LEU A 86 3.80 -15.28 -4.55
C LEU A 86 3.72 -16.59 -3.76
N THR A 87 2.94 -17.51 -4.26
CA THR A 87 2.98 -18.92 -3.87
C THR A 87 4.21 -19.62 -4.46
N GLN A 88 4.49 -20.85 -4.05
CA GLN A 88 5.59 -21.66 -4.57
C GLN A 88 5.50 -21.84 -6.09
N ASP A 89 4.33 -22.12 -6.61
CA ASP A 89 4.02 -22.32 -8.03
C ASP A 89 3.81 -20.99 -8.79
N GLY A 90 4.09 -19.86 -8.13
CA GLY A 90 4.13 -18.54 -8.76
C GLY A 90 2.76 -17.92 -9.02
N GLN A 91 1.70 -18.33 -8.31
CA GLN A 91 0.44 -17.61 -8.31
C GLN A 91 0.54 -16.35 -7.48
N VAL A 92 -0.07 -15.25 -7.94
CA VAL A 92 -0.18 -14.00 -7.18
C VAL A 92 -1.42 -14.08 -6.30
N VAL A 93 -1.20 -14.05 -4.99
CA VAL A 93 -2.26 -14.15 -3.96
C VAL A 93 -2.31 -12.89 -3.12
N VAL A 94 -3.45 -12.66 -2.47
CA VAL A 94 -3.67 -11.49 -1.63
C VAL A 94 -3.64 -11.89 -0.16
N HIS A 95 -2.55 -11.54 0.54
CA HIS A 95 -2.35 -11.85 1.96
C HIS A 95 -1.19 -11.05 2.55
N HIS A 96 -1.34 -10.55 3.78
CA HIS A 96 -0.36 -9.68 4.40
C HIS A 96 0.88 -10.40 4.91
N ASP A 97 0.71 -11.40 5.80
CA ASP A 97 1.82 -12.03 6.50
C ASP A 97 2.54 -13.05 5.59
N ARG A 98 3.84 -13.25 5.80
CA ARG A 98 4.59 -14.29 5.10
C ARG A 98 4.04 -15.69 5.38
N THR A 99 3.53 -15.92 6.60
CA THR A 99 2.96 -17.20 7.03
C THR A 99 1.46 -17.08 7.19
N ILE A 100 0.74 -18.21 7.09
CA ILE A 100 -0.70 -18.26 7.37
C ILE A 100 -1.00 -18.57 8.85
N ALA A 101 0.00 -18.40 9.75
CA ALA A 101 -0.15 -18.74 11.17
C ALA A 101 -1.26 -17.91 11.84
N ARG A 102 -1.27 -16.59 11.68
CA ARG A 102 -2.24 -15.69 12.31
C ARG A 102 -3.65 -15.85 11.71
N THR A 103 -3.72 -16.07 10.43
CA THR A 103 -4.98 -16.08 9.67
C THR A 103 -5.63 -17.46 9.58
N CYS A 104 -4.83 -18.54 9.53
CA CYS A 104 -5.32 -19.91 9.36
C CYS A 104 -4.86 -20.87 10.46
N GLY A 105 -4.08 -20.42 11.46
CA GLY A 105 -3.59 -21.25 12.56
C GLY A 105 -2.44 -22.22 12.21
N VAL A 106 -1.84 -22.09 11.01
CA VAL A 106 -0.80 -23.01 10.52
C VAL A 106 0.48 -22.25 10.17
N GLY A 107 1.60 -22.62 10.76
CA GLY A 107 2.91 -21.96 10.63
C GLY A 107 3.64 -22.28 9.32
N ARG A 108 2.95 -22.24 8.16
CA ARG A 108 3.56 -22.44 6.84
C ARG A 108 3.72 -21.11 6.10
N ASN A 109 4.83 -20.95 5.39
CA ASN A 109 5.06 -19.80 4.53
C ASN A 109 4.30 -19.96 3.20
N ILE A 110 3.70 -18.87 2.70
CA ILE A 110 2.97 -18.84 1.43
C ILE A 110 3.90 -19.20 0.26
N ASP A 111 5.13 -18.70 0.25
CA ASP A 111 6.16 -18.97 -0.76
C ASP A 111 6.66 -20.42 -0.79
N GLN A 112 6.21 -21.26 0.14
CA GLN A 112 6.52 -22.68 0.26
C GLN A 112 5.31 -23.60 0.01
N MET A 113 4.19 -23.04 -0.44
CA MET A 113 2.95 -23.76 -0.75
C MET A 113 2.53 -23.47 -2.19
N THR A 114 2.00 -24.49 -2.89
CA THR A 114 1.25 -24.24 -4.11
C THR A 114 -0.08 -23.57 -3.80
N TYR A 115 -0.70 -22.93 -4.79
CA TYR A 115 -2.03 -22.35 -4.57
C TYR A 115 -3.08 -23.40 -4.25
N GLU A 116 -2.98 -24.60 -4.83
CA GLU A 116 -3.87 -25.73 -4.50
C GLU A 116 -3.83 -26.04 -3.00
N GLU A 117 -2.62 -26.21 -2.42
CA GLU A 117 -2.44 -26.42 -0.98
C GLU A 117 -2.99 -25.23 -0.16
N LEU A 118 -2.65 -23.98 -0.56
CA LEU A 118 -3.08 -22.77 0.14
C LEU A 118 -4.60 -22.61 0.15
N SER A 119 -5.26 -22.93 -0.95
CA SER A 119 -6.72 -22.81 -1.11
C SER A 119 -7.52 -23.73 -0.19
N GLY A 120 -6.88 -24.77 0.36
CA GLY A 120 -7.47 -25.67 1.37
C GLY A 120 -7.67 -25.02 2.75
N TYR A 121 -6.97 -23.93 3.05
CA TYR A 121 -7.08 -23.25 4.35
C TYR A 121 -8.17 -22.19 4.35
N ARG A 122 -8.68 -21.89 5.56
CA ARG A 122 -9.75 -20.91 5.76
C ARG A 122 -9.27 -19.79 6.68
N LEU A 123 -9.55 -18.55 6.27
CA LEU A 123 -9.20 -17.35 7.00
C LEU A 123 -10.03 -17.22 8.26
N PHE A 124 -9.38 -17.19 9.43
CA PHE A 124 -10.01 -17.02 10.76
C PHE A 124 -11.19 -17.96 11.04
N GLY A 125 -11.18 -19.16 10.46
CA GLY A 125 -12.25 -20.15 10.65
C GLY A 125 -13.56 -19.84 9.91
N THR A 126 -13.57 -18.88 8.99
CA THR A 126 -14.71 -18.55 8.12
C THR A 126 -14.78 -19.46 6.89
N GLN A 127 -15.62 -19.16 5.90
CA GLN A 127 -15.60 -19.83 4.59
C GLN A 127 -14.61 -19.18 3.60
N GLU A 128 -14.10 -18.00 3.92
CA GLU A 128 -13.15 -17.28 3.09
C GLU A 128 -11.80 -17.98 3.04
N LYS A 129 -11.17 -17.97 1.87
CA LYS A 129 -9.81 -18.46 1.61
C LYS A 129 -8.90 -17.29 1.21
N VAL A 130 -7.60 -17.52 1.14
CA VAL A 130 -6.67 -16.57 0.53
C VAL A 130 -7.00 -16.47 -0.96
N PRO A 131 -7.42 -15.30 -1.48
CA PRO A 131 -7.84 -15.19 -2.86
C PRO A 131 -6.65 -15.02 -3.80
N LEU A 132 -6.82 -15.43 -5.06
CA LEU A 132 -5.95 -15.01 -6.16
C LEU A 132 -6.16 -13.52 -6.45
N PHE A 133 -5.11 -12.82 -6.84
CA PHE A 133 -5.24 -11.42 -7.25
C PHE A 133 -6.17 -11.26 -8.46
N THR A 134 -6.20 -12.23 -9.38
CA THR A 134 -7.15 -12.28 -10.49
C THR A 134 -8.61 -12.37 -10.05
N GLU A 135 -8.91 -13.05 -8.94
CA GLU A 135 -10.26 -13.11 -8.37
C GLU A 135 -10.68 -11.74 -7.85
N VAL A 136 -9.74 -11.05 -7.16
CA VAL A 136 -9.97 -9.69 -6.63
C VAL A 136 -10.18 -8.69 -7.76
N LEU A 137 -9.31 -8.67 -8.79
CA LEU A 137 -9.44 -7.74 -9.93
C LEU A 137 -10.79 -7.92 -10.64
N ARG A 138 -11.22 -9.18 -10.86
CA ARG A 138 -12.52 -9.49 -11.47
C ARG A 138 -13.68 -9.00 -10.59
N GLN A 139 -13.58 -9.18 -9.28
CA GLN A 139 -14.64 -8.77 -8.37
C GLN A 139 -14.74 -7.26 -8.24
N VAL A 140 -13.61 -6.55 -8.16
CA VAL A 140 -13.60 -5.08 -8.05
C VAL A 140 -14.04 -4.44 -9.37
N ASP A 141 -13.63 -5.00 -10.50
CA ASP A 141 -14.06 -4.62 -11.87
C ASP A 141 -14.01 -3.10 -12.11
N GLY A 142 -12.93 -2.46 -11.68
CA GLY A 142 -12.73 -1.02 -11.86
C GLY A 142 -13.64 -0.09 -11.07
N ARG A 143 -14.56 -0.61 -10.26
CA ARG A 143 -15.59 0.20 -9.56
C ARG A 143 -15.04 1.12 -8.50
N THR A 144 -13.95 0.75 -7.85
CA THR A 144 -13.25 1.56 -6.85
C THR A 144 -11.74 1.43 -7.00
N PRO A 145 -10.94 2.43 -6.61
CA PRO A 145 -9.50 2.39 -6.78
C PRO A 145 -8.80 1.40 -5.85
N LEU A 146 -7.64 0.91 -6.31
CA LEU A 146 -6.77 0.00 -5.57
C LEU A 146 -5.45 0.68 -5.20
N ILE A 147 -5.00 0.50 -3.95
CA ILE A 147 -3.62 0.68 -3.51
C ILE A 147 -3.05 -0.72 -3.32
N VAL A 148 -2.06 -1.09 -4.13
CA VAL A 148 -1.54 -2.46 -4.21
C VAL A 148 -0.16 -2.51 -3.59
N GLU A 149 -0.05 -3.08 -2.36
CA GLU A 149 1.24 -3.30 -1.72
C GLU A 149 1.89 -4.59 -2.25
N LEU A 150 3.15 -4.50 -2.70
CA LEU A 150 3.95 -5.67 -3.05
C LEU A 150 4.88 -6.03 -1.89
N LYS A 151 4.69 -7.24 -1.33
CA LYS A 151 5.52 -7.75 -0.22
C LYS A 151 6.87 -8.26 -0.73
N SER A 152 7.93 -7.97 0.01
CA SER A 152 9.32 -8.30 -0.39
C SER A 152 9.83 -9.61 0.22
N TYR A 153 8.95 -10.58 0.50
CA TYR A 153 9.36 -11.81 1.17
C TYR A 153 10.24 -12.71 0.32
N THR A 154 9.93 -12.83 -0.98
CA THR A 154 10.69 -13.66 -1.93
C THR A 154 10.42 -13.23 -3.37
N ARG A 155 11.34 -13.54 -4.29
CA ARG A 155 11.18 -13.36 -5.75
C ARG A 155 10.56 -11.99 -6.14
N GLN A 156 11.09 -10.89 -5.61
CA GLN A 156 10.50 -9.55 -5.73
C GLN A 156 10.30 -9.12 -7.19
N GLU A 157 11.29 -9.37 -8.05
CA GLU A 157 11.21 -8.99 -9.48
C GLU A 157 10.14 -9.82 -10.22
N GLU A 158 10.00 -11.10 -9.88
CA GLU A 158 8.94 -11.94 -10.44
C GLU A 158 7.56 -11.48 -9.97
N LEU A 159 7.42 -11.13 -8.68
CA LEU A 159 6.17 -10.56 -8.16
C LEU A 159 5.82 -9.25 -8.89
N CYS A 160 6.79 -8.35 -9.07
CA CYS A 160 6.57 -7.11 -9.81
C CYS A 160 6.09 -7.37 -11.23
N GLN A 161 6.75 -8.27 -11.96
CA GLN A 161 6.39 -8.59 -13.34
C GLN A 161 4.99 -9.19 -13.42
N LYS A 162 4.70 -10.20 -12.60
CA LYS A 162 3.37 -10.84 -12.58
C LYS A 162 2.25 -9.90 -12.17
N ALA A 163 2.49 -9.02 -11.19
CA ALA A 163 1.51 -8.00 -10.81
C ALA A 163 1.21 -7.05 -11.99
N VAL A 164 2.25 -6.62 -12.72
CA VAL A 164 2.09 -5.81 -13.93
C VAL A 164 1.30 -6.54 -15.00
N ASP A 165 1.63 -7.81 -15.27
CA ASP A 165 0.96 -8.62 -16.30
C ASP A 165 -0.55 -8.76 -16.00
N LEU A 166 -0.91 -8.93 -14.72
CA LEU A 166 -2.30 -9.02 -14.29
C LEU A 166 -3.03 -7.65 -14.33
N LEU A 167 -2.32 -6.57 -14.03
CA LEU A 167 -2.88 -5.21 -14.05
C LEU A 167 -2.98 -4.64 -15.48
N GLN A 168 -2.29 -5.19 -16.45
CA GLN A 168 -2.26 -4.67 -17.83
C GLN A 168 -3.63 -4.64 -18.50
N GLY A 169 -4.54 -5.57 -18.14
CA GLY A 169 -5.92 -5.61 -18.63
C GLY A 169 -6.96 -5.02 -17.67
N TYR A 170 -6.52 -4.41 -16.58
CA TYR A 170 -7.42 -3.84 -15.58
C TYR A 170 -7.69 -2.35 -15.86
N GLU A 171 -8.94 -2.01 -16.13
CA GLU A 171 -9.34 -0.64 -16.49
C GLU A 171 -9.62 0.26 -15.28
N GLY A 172 -9.53 -0.28 -14.05
CA GLY A 172 -9.73 0.47 -12.82
C GLY A 172 -8.54 1.37 -12.45
N LEU A 173 -8.82 2.38 -11.63
CA LEU A 173 -7.78 3.24 -11.06
C LEU A 173 -6.96 2.45 -10.04
N TYR A 174 -5.64 2.47 -10.14
CA TYR A 174 -4.75 1.84 -9.18
C TYR A 174 -3.40 2.54 -9.05
N CYS A 175 -2.76 2.34 -7.93
CA CYS A 175 -1.35 2.61 -7.72
C CYS A 175 -0.70 1.45 -6.99
N VAL A 176 0.63 1.42 -6.98
CA VAL A 176 1.40 0.38 -6.30
C VAL A 176 2.26 0.98 -5.19
N GLU A 177 2.54 0.20 -4.15
CA GLU A 177 3.44 0.63 -3.09
C GLU A 177 4.24 -0.54 -2.50
N SER A 178 5.31 -0.23 -1.80
CA SER A 178 6.09 -1.22 -1.06
C SER A 178 6.96 -0.56 0.01
N PHE A 179 7.21 -1.29 1.11
CA PHE A 179 8.28 -0.95 2.06
C PHE A 179 9.67 -1.12 1.45
N ASP A 180 9.81 -2.04 0.49
CA ASP A 180 11.10 -2.34 -0.12
C ASP A 180 11.45 -1.36 -1.25
N PRO A 181 12.48 -0.52 -1.07
CA PRO A 181 12.87 0.44 -2.12
C PRO A 181 13.34 -0.24 -3.41
N ARG A 182 13.70 -1.54 -3.38
CA ARG A 182 14.07 -2.28 -4.60
C ARG A 182 12.86 -2.51 -5.48
N ILE A 183 11.69 -2.81 -4.91
CA ILE A 183 10.41 -2.94 -5.62
C ILE A 183 10.00 -1.60 -6.23
N VAL A 184 9.98 -0.52 -5.44
CA VAL A 184 9.63 0.82 -5.95
C VAL A 184 10.58 1.27 -7.07
N ARG A 185 11.89 0.95 -6.94
CA ARG A 185 12.87 1.22 -7.99
C ARG A 185 12.64 0.36 -9.24
N TRP A 186 12.19 -0.90 -9.08
CA TRP A 186 11.86 -1.76 -10.21
C TRP A 186 10.74 -1.12 -11.06
N PHE A 187 9.65 -0.66 -10.43
CA PHE A 187 8.57 0.07 -11.13
C PHE A 187 9.08 1.34 -11.80
N LYS A 188 9.92 2.13 -11.12
CA LYS A 188 10.53 3.31 -11.74
C LYS A 188 11.25 3.00 -13.06
N LYS A 189 11.91 1.84 -13.15
CA LYS A 189 12.71 1.46 -14.32
C LYS A 189 11.88 0.80 -15.42
N ASN A 190 10.96 -0.09 -15.05
CA ASN A 190 10.28 -0.98 -15.98
C ASN A 190 8.88 -0.50 -16.33
N ARG A 191 8.22 0.21 -15.41
CA ARG A 191 6.86 0.75 -15.59
C ARG A 191 6.75 2.16 -15.00
N PRO A 192 7.44 3.13 -15.58
CA PRO A 192 7.40 4.53 -15.12
C PRO A 192 6.02 5.17 -15.22
N ASP A 193 5.14 4.62 -16.05
CA ASP A 193 3.73 4.99 -16.23
C ASP A 193 2.83 4.66 -15.03
N ILE A 194 3.22 3.69 -14.20
CA ILE A 194 2.45 3.31 -13.01
C ILE A 194 2.78 4.24 -11.84
N VAL A 195 1.74 4.81 -11.23
CA VAL A 195 1.86 5.58 -9.99
C VAL A 195 2.36 4.66 -8.88
N ARG A 196 3.46 5.04 -8.23
CA ARG A 196 4.13 4.21 -7.21
C ARG A 196 4.44 5.01 -5.96
N GLY A 197 4.31 4.37 -4.81
CA GLY A 197 4.59 4.94 -3.50
C GLY A 197 5.69 4.21 -2.76
N GLN A 198 6.34 4.91 -1.85
CA GLN A 198 7.22 4.33 -0.86
C GLN A 198 6.48 4.23 0.46
N LEU A 199 6.31 3.00 0.98
CA LEU A 199 5.77 2.77 2.33
C LEU A 199 6.85 3.03 3.38
N MET A 200 6.45 3.69 4.46
CA MET A 200 7.36 4.06 5.52
C MET A 200 6.67 4.06 6.88
N GLU A 201 7.38 3.56 7.87
CA GLU A 201 6.99 3.55 9.26
C GLU A 201 8.14 3.99 10.17
N ARG A 202 7.96 3.91 11.47
CA ARG A 202 9.05 4.15 12.44
C ARG A 202 10.06 2.99 12.43
N LEU A 203 10.88 2.92 11.37
CA LEU A 203 11.93 1.92 11.22
C LEU A 203 12.93 1.97 12.37
N GLN A 204 13.25 0.81 12.95
CA GLN A 204 14.24 0.64 14.01
C GLN A 204 15.37 -0.29 13.57
N ALA A 205 16.56 -0.09 14.14
CA ALA A 205 17.67 -1.01 13.92
C ALA A 205 17.33 -2.40 14.47
N GLY A 206 17.66 -3.43 13.70
CA GLY A 206 17.32 -4.83 13.99
C GLY A 206 15.97 -5.28 13.47
N GLN A 207 15.03 -4.37 13.22
CA GLN A 207 13.75 -4.67 12.59
C GLN A 207 13.98 -5.20 11.17
N ASN A 208 13.48 -6.40 10.86
CA ASN A 208 13.67 -7.05 9.56
C ASN A 208 15.14 -7.12 9.10
N GLY A 209 16.10 -7.16 10.04
CA GLY A 209 17.54 -7.20 9.76
C GLY A 209 18.13 -5.85 9.33
N LEU A 210 17.42 -4.74 9.47
CA LEU A 210 17.91 -3.41 9.11
C LEU A 210 19.05 -2.96 10.03
N THR A 211 20.12 -2.43 9.44
CA THR A 211 21.16 -1.73 10.17
C THR A 211 20.65 -0.36 10.66
N ARG A 212 21.36 0.26 11.63
CA ARG A 212 21.06 1.62 12.10
C ARG A 212 21.04 2.65 10.95
N ALA A 213 21.98 2.53 10.02
CA ALA A 213 22.06 3.42 8.85
C ALA A 213 20.88 3.24 7.91
N GLN A 214 20.52 2.00 7.59
CA GLN A 214 19.36 1.71 6.73
C GLN A 214 18.05 2.21 7.35
N ALA A 215 17.81 1.96 8.65
CA ALA A 215 16.65 2.47 9.35
C ALA A 215 16.60 4.00 9.37
N PHE A 216 17.77 4.67 9.56
CA PHE A 216 17.87 6.12 9.51
C PHE A 216 17.57 6.67 8.10
N LEU A 217 18.20 6.10 7.07
CA LEU A 217 18.01 6.54 5.68
C LEU A 217 16.57 6.34 5.23
N GLY A 218 15.95 5.19 5.54
CA GLY A 218 14.56 4.90 5.19
C GLY A 218 13.60 5.89 5.81
N ARG A 219 13.53 5.96 7.15
CA ARG A 219 12.59 6.84 7.87
C ARG A 219 12.74 8.33 7.54
N ASN A 220 13.90 8.75 7.01
CA ASN A 220 14.16 10.11 6.57
C ASN A 220 14.05 10.28 5.04
N LEU A 221 13.41 9.35 4.34
CA LEU A 221 13.15 9.40 2.91
C LEU A 221 14.40 9.52 2.03
N MET A 222 15.57 9.23 2.61
CA MET A 222 16.85 9.37 1.91
C MET A 222 17.04 8.32 0.80
N THR A 223 16.14 7.34 0.69
CA THR A 223 16.11 6.36 -0.42
C THR A 223 15.38 6.87 -1.65
N ASN A 224 14.67 8.00 -1.57
CA ASN A 224 13.84 8.52 -2.66
C ASN A 224 14.64 8.89 -3.91
N PHE A 225 15.91 9.27 -3.79
CA PHE A 225 16.75 9.52 -4.97
C PHE A 225 16.91 8.28 -5.85
N LEU A 226 16.80 7.07 -5.28
CA LEU A 226 16.82 5.80 -6.02
C LEU A 226 15.45 5.46 -6.59
N THR A 227 14.40 5.62 -5.80
CA THR A 227 13.04 5.14 -6.07
C THR A 227 12.20 6.17 -6.80
N ARG A 228 12.37 7.47 -6.51
CA ARG A 228 11.55 8.57 -7.03
C ARG A 228 10.06 8.20 -6.97
N PRO A 229 9.50 8.04 -5.77
CA PRO A 229 8.09 7.72 -5.61
C PRO A 229 7.23 8.91 -6.02
N HIS A 230 5.96 8.66 -6.39
CA HIS A 230 4.98 9.70 -6.63
C HIS A 230 4.32 10.16 -5.33
N PHE A 231 4.26 9.26 -4.33
CA PHE A 231 3.69 9.51 -3.00
C PHE A 231 4.48 8.76 -1.90
N GLU A 232 4.34 9.26 -0.68
CA GLU A 232 4.82 8.58 0.52
C GLU A 232 3.63 8.04 1.32
N ALA A 233 3.57 6.72 1.51
CA ALA A 233 2.63 6.11 2.42
C ALA A 233 3.28 5.99 3.80
N TYR A 234 2.87 6.86 4.74
CA TYR A 234 3.54 6.97 6.03
C TYR A 234 2.60 6.60 7.19
N ASP A 235 3.14 5.84 8.16
CA ASP A 235 2.44 5.57 9.42
C ASP A 235 2.05 6.89 10.09
N PHE A 236 0.75 7.07 10.39
CA PHE A 236 0.19 8.32 10.88
C PHE A 236 0.87 8.80 12.16
N HIS A 237 1.18 7.90 13.07
CA HIS A 237 1.81 8.25 14.36
C HIS A 237 3.34 8.43 14.26
N ALA A 238 3.95 8.04 13.13
CA ALA A 238 5.39 8.20 12.90
C ALA A 238 5.75 9.32 11.91
N ARG A 239 4.75 9.98 11.28
CA ARG A 239 4.89 10.90 10.15
C ARG A 239 5.54 12.26 10.46
N HIS A 240 5.68 12.64 11.72
CA HIS A 240 6.19 13.95 12.11
C HIS A 240 7.71 14.09 11.94
N THR A 241 8.26 13.67 10.79
CA THR A 241 9.66 13.82 10.45
C THR A 241 9.93 15.12 9.69
N LEU A 242 11.15 15.68 9.86
CA LEU A 242 11.56 16.87 9.10
C LEU A 242 11.56 16.60 7.59
N SER A 243 11.98 15.39 7.19
CA SER A 243 12.08 14.99 5.79
C SER A 243 10.72 14.92 5.11
N LEU A 244 9.70 14.30 5.75
CA LEU A 244 8.35 14.24 5.19
C LEU A 244 7.73 15.65 5.09
N ARG A 245 7.88 16.47 6.13
CA ARG A 245 7.43 17.87 6.09
C ARG A 245 8.09 18.68 4.97
N ALA A 246 9.40 18.51 4.78
CA ALA A 246 10.11 19.17 3.69
C ALA A 246 9.67 18.65 2.31
N ALA A 247 9.51 17.33 2.15
CA ALA A 247 9.03 16.72 0.90
C ALA A 247 7.64 17.24 0.53
N ARG A 248 6.73 17.34 1.49
CA ARG A 248 5.38 17.89 1.27
C ARG A 248 5.39 19.38 0.92
N ARG A 249 6.14 20.19 1.68
CA ARG A 249 6.13 21.67 1.53
C ARG A 249 6.93 22.16 0.31
N VAL A 250 8.11 21.57 0.07
CA VAL A 250 9.02 22.00 -0.99
C VAL A 250 8.67 21.36 -2.33
N TRP A 251 8.37 20.07 -2.31
CA TRP A 251 8.12 19.29 -3.52
C TRP A 251 6.63 19.05 -3.80
N GLY A 252 5.73 19.33 -2.84
CA GLY A 252 4.31 19.00 -2.95
C GLY A 252 4.08 17.49 -3.03
N MET A 253 4.90 16.69 -2.33
CA MET A 253 4.74 15.25 -2.24
C MET A 253 3.36 14.89 -1.71
N GLN A 254 2.62 14.02 -2.41
CA GLN A 254 1.38 13.47 -1.87
C GLN A 254 1.72 12.52 -0.71
N GLU A 255 0.98 12.66 0.38
CA GLU A 255 1.04 11.73 1.51
C GLU A 255 -0.20 10.83 1.50
N VAL A 256 0.03 9.53 1.71
CA VAL A 256 -0.98 8.53 2.07
C VAL A 256 -0.77 8.18 3.53
N SER A 257 -1.74 8.48 4.38
CA SER A 257 -1.65 8.20 5.82
C SER A 257 -2.28 6.85 6.18
N TRP A 258 -1.55 6.01 6.87
CA TRP A 258 -1.96 4.67 7.31
C TRP A 258 -1.43 4.35 8.71
N THR A 259 -2.00 3.48 9.50
CA THR A 259 -3.38 3.04 9.38
C THR A 259 -4.20 3.85 10.36
N LEU A 260 -5.19 4.55 9.87
CA LEU A 260 -6.05 5.39 10.70
C LEU A 260 -7.10 4.53 11.40
N ARG A 261 -7.14 4.56 12.73
CA ARG A 261 -7.98 3.70 13.57
C ARG A 261 -9.00 4.45 14.40
N SER A 262 -9.02 5.78 14.26
CA SER A 262 -9.99 6.65 14.93
C SER A 262 -10.50 7.73 13.99
N LEU A 263 -11.72 8.21 14.26
CA LEU A 263 -12.29 9.33 13.52
C LEU A 263 -11.49 10.62 13.73
N GLU A 264 -10.81 10.77 14.86
CA GLU A 264 -9.96 11.93 15.18
C GLU A 264 -8.74 11.95 14.26
N ASP A 265 -7.98 10.84 14.20
CA ASP A 265 -6.81 10.70 13.31
C ASP A 265 -7.20 10.89 11.85
N TYR A 266 -8.34 10.31 11.45
CA TYR A 266 -8.87 10.45 10.10
C TYR A 266 -9.14 11.91 9.73
N LYS A 267 -9.85 12.66 10.59
CA LYS A 267 -10.13 14.08 10.36
C LYS A 267 -8.84 14.89 10.25
N ALA A 268 -7.87 14.66 11.15
CA ALA A 268 -6.59 15.33 11.13
C ALA A 268 -5.81 15.04 9.82
N ALA A 269 -5.80 13.79 9.35
CA ALA A 269 -5.15 13.43 8.09
C ALA A 269 -5.85 14.10 6.87
N LYS A 270 -7.18 14.12 6.85
CA LYS A 270 -7.97 14.77 5.78
C LYS A 270 -7.76 16.27 5.72
N GLU A 271 -7.75 16.96 6.85
CA GLU A 271 -7.49 18.41 6.95
C GLU A 271 -6.10 18.77 6.38
N GLU A 272 -5.14 17.87 6.50
CA GLU A 272 -3.82 18.04 5.92
C GLU A 272 -3.71 17.61 4.44
N GLY A 273 -4.80 17.15 3.80
CA GLY A 273 -4.83 16.75 2.40
C GLY A 273 -4.19 15.38 2.12
N CYS A 274 -4.14 14.50 3.12
CA CYS A 274 -3.66 13.13 2.95
C CYS A 274 -4.72 12.26 2.26
N LEU A 275 -4.29 11.25 1.50
CA LEU A 275 -5.11 10.08 1.21
C LEU A 275 -5.14 9.21 2.47
N CYS A 276 -6.32 8.68 2.81
CA CYS A 276 -6.56 8.02 4.09
C CYS A 276 -6.78 6.52 3.92
N ILE A 277 -5.89 5.70 4.50
CA ILE A 277 -6.09 4.26 4.66
C ILE A 277 -6.59 4.02 6.08
N PHE A 278 -7.83 3.54 6.23
CA PHE A 278 -8.52 3.39 7.51
C PHE A 278 -8.88 1.94 7.83
N GLU A 279 -9.02 1.63 9.12
CA GLU A 279 -9.60 0.38 9.62
C GLU A 279 -10.31 0.57 10.96
N LYS A 280 -11.21 -0.34 11.34
CA LYS A 280 -11.91 -0.41 12.64
C LYS A 280 -12.97 0.67 12.89
N PHE A 281 -13.23 1.55 11.95
CA PHE A 281 -14.35 2.49 11.99
C PHE A 281 -14.86 2.73 10.57
N LEU A 282 -16.05 3.31 10.44
CA LEU A 282 -16.61 3.74 9.15
C LEU A 282 -16.78 5.25 9.13
N PRO A 283 -16.32 5.93 8.09
CA PRO A 283 -16.53 7.38 7.96
C PRO A 283 -17.99 7.81 7.74
N LEU A 284 -18.84 6.95 7.12
CA LEU A 284 -20.11 7.37 6.54
C LEU A 284 -21.32 6.47 6.83
N GLU A 285 -21.16 5.15 7.01
CA GLU A 285 -22.27 4.19 7.19
C GLU A 285 -21.97 3.15 8.27
N THR A 286 -23.01 2.43 8.73
CA THR A 286 -22.77 1.34 9.67
C THR A 286 -22.33 0.09 8.94
N PHE A 287 -21.30 -0.56 9.45
CA PHE A 287 -20.81 -1.85 8.93
C PHE A 287 -21.90 -2.93 8.91
N ALA A 288 -22.86 -2.86 9.84
CA ALA A 288 -23.95 -3.80 9.94
C ALA A 288 -24.87 -3.75 8.71
N ASP A 289 -25.17 -2.57 8.18
CA ASP A 289 -26.04 -2.39 7.02
C ASP A 289 -25.38 -2.96 5.76
N LEU A 290 -24.09 -2.62 5.54
CA LEU A 290 -23.33 -3.16 4.42
C LEU A 290 -23.21 -4.70 4.46
N LEU A 291 -23.00 -5.26 5.65
CA LEU A 291 -22.90 -6.70 5.85
C LEU A 291 -24.24 -7.41 5.61
N ALA A 292 -25.36 -6.81 6.01
CA ALA A 292 -26.69 -7.36 5.78
C ALA A 292 -26.99 -7.47 4.29
N ASP A 293 -26.70 -6.42 3.52
CA ASP A 293 -26.87 -6.39 2.07
C ASP A 293 -25.99 -7.42 1.35
N ALA A 294 -24.72 -7.56 1.75
CA ALA A 294 -23.80 -8.53 1.19
C ALA A 294 -24.27 -9.98 1.40
N LYS A 295 -24.73 -10.30 2.62
CA LYS A 295 -25.29 -11.64 2.94
C LYS A 295 -26.56 -11.94 2.13
N THR A 296 -27.43 -10.96 1.97
CA THR A 296 -28.66 -11.08 1.18
C THR A 296 -28.36 -11.33 -0.29
N ALA A 297 -27.38 -10.62 -0.86
CA ALA A 297 -26.95 -10.81 -2.23
C ALA A 297 -26.30 -12.19 -2.46
N ALA A 298 -25.47 -12.67 -1.53
CA ALA A 298 -24.86 -14.00 -1.60
C ALA A 298 -25.92 -15.12 -1.57
N VAL A 299 -26.93 -15.00 -0.71
CA VAL A 299 -28.06 -15.96 -0.65
C VAL A 299 -28.87 -15.92 -1.95
N CYS A 300 -29.07 -14.76 -2.55
CA CYS A 300 -29.78 -14.61 -3.81
C CYS A 300 -29.03 -15.27 -4.97
N THR A 301 -27.69 -15.12 -5.02
CA THR A 301 -26.83 -15.73 -6.03
C THR A 301 -26.80 -17.26 -5.94
N LEU A 302 -26.76 -17.81 -4.72
CA LEU A 302 -26.81 -19.25 -4.48
C LEU A 302 -28.18 -19.86 -4.93
N ARG A 303 -29.30 -19.17 -4.65
CA ARG A 303 -30.64 -19.63 -5.09
C ARG A 303 -30.83 -19.58 -6.59
N THR A 304 -30.16 -18.70 -7.32
CA THR A 304 -30.19 -18.65 -8.78
C THR A 304 -29.33 -19.74 -9.43
N ALA A 305 -28.24 -20.15 -8.76
CA ALA A 305 -27.38 -21.25 -9.22
C ALA A 305 -27.96 -22.64 -9.01
N GLU A 306 -28.94 -22.82 -8.08
CA GLU A 306 -29.57 -24.09 -7.78
C GLU A 306 -30.85 -24.40 -8.61
N LYS A 307 -31.25 -23.56 -9.56
CA LYS A 307 -32.34 -23.89 -10.46
C LYS A 307 -31.83 -24.86 -11.53
N PRO A 308 -32.24 -26.16 -11.51
CA PRO A 308 -31.86 -27.08 -12.55
C PRO A 308 -32.46 -26.62 -13.88
N GLU A 309 -31.64 -26.59 -14.89
CA GLU A 309 -32.03 -26.42 -16.28
C GLU A 309 -33.09 -27.47 -16.61
N LYS A 310 -34.33 -27.05 -16.92
CA LYS A 310 -35.37 -27.95 -17.36
C LYS A 310 -34.91 -28.62 -18.65
N ALA A 311 -34.70 -29.92 -18.61
CA ALA A 311 -34.43 -30.73 -19.78
C ALA A 311 -35.49 -30.46 -20.86
N PRO A 312 -35.07 -30.30 -22.14
CA PRO A 312 -36.03 -30.12 -23.23
C PRO A 312 -36.89 -31.40 -23.37
N GLY A 313 -38.20 -31.23 -23.18
CA GLY A 313 -39.17 -32.30 -23.33
C GLY A 313 -39.14 -32.84 -24.74
N GLY A 314 -38.68 -34.11 -24.89
CA GLY A 314 -38.89 -34.88 -26.10
C GLY A 314 -40.39 -35.09 -26.35
N LYS A 315 -40.85 -34.59 -27.49
CA LYS A 315 -42.14 -35.05 -28.06
C LYS A 315 -41.91 -36.32 -28.85
N LEU A 316 -42.66 -37.33 -28.52
CA LEU A 316 -42.94 -38.51 -29.36
C LEU A 316 -43.53 -38.09 -30.70
#